data_fa74d2155dab52b019f20ba0b904876a
#
_entry.id   fa74d2155dab52b019f20ba0b904876a
#
_cell.length_a   1.000
_cell.length_b   1.000
_cell.length_c   1.000
_cell.angle_alpha   90.00
_cell.angle_beta   90.00
_cell.angle_gamma   90.00
#
_symmetry.space_group_name_H-M   'P 1'
#
loop_
_entity.id
_entity.type
_entity.pdbx_description
1 polymer ?
#
loop_
_entity_poly.entity_id
_entity_poly.type
_entity_poly.pdbx_seq_one_letter_code
_entity_poly.pdbx_strand_id
1 'polypeptide(L)'
;MNDQTQVIADNCIKRLKDLRCCVIIPTYNNAGTLSAVIDDALEYCADVIVVNDGCTDGTAQIISSFGERIRSLTQERNQGKGVALQCGMAYAQRLGFRYAITMDSDGQHYPSDIPNFVDAIEQNPGTLLVGARNLNAEGMPGKNTFANRFSNFWFRLETGVRLEDTQSGFRAYPLDKISLGSHLLTGGYEFELEMLVFTAWKGVPVKNIPVRVYYPPEGERVSHFRPFRDFTKISILNTLLVLYCLLWRWPANFFRKLSWKNTKSFIDRNIIHSPESNARIASAIGFGVFMGVMPIWGYQMICAFALAHILKLNKVITLVAANISLPPLIPFIIFGGYWTGCKLLGQPVIISFQQIDMTSIGGILVQYIFGSIIFGIVLAVLCWVVSMLLLSVFRRPSNPQ
;
A
#
# COMPACT_ATOMS: atom_id res chain seq x y z
N MET A 1 1.33 42.10 8.85
CA MET A 1 1.79 40.96 9.73
C MET A 1 2.15 41.55 11.11
N ASN A 2 1.90 40.78 12.19
CA ASN A 2 2.32 41.15 13.54
C ASN A 2 3.82 40.80 13.68
N ASP A 3 4.61 41.60 14.50
CA ASP A 3 6.07 41.38 14.68
C ASP A 3 6.46 39.93 15.00
N GLN A 4 5.63 39.24 15.78
CA GLN A 4 5.87 37.81 16.10
C GLN A 4 5.74 36.89 14.86
N THR A 5 4.81 37.18 13.97
CA THR A 5 4.63 36.39 12.73
C THR A 5 5.79 36.59 11.78
N GLN A 6 6.32 37.82 11.70
CA GLN A 6 7.50 38.10 10.85
C GLN A 6 8.74 37.35 11.35
N VAL A 7 8.98 37.33 12.65
CA VAL A 7 10.13 36.58 13.24
C VAL A 7 10.02 35.08 12.95
N ILE A 8 8.81 34.50 13.02
CA ILE A 8 8.60 33.08 12.69
C ILE A 8 8.88 32.82 11.21
N ALA A 9 8.42 33.70 10.31
CA ALA A 9 8.62 33.59 8.88
C ALA A 9 10.12 33.67 8.50
N ASP A 10 10.84 34.64 9.00
CA ASP A 10 12.27 34.82 8.74
C ASP A 10 13.11 33.63 9.26
N ASN A 11 12.77 33.13 10.44
CA ASN A 11 13.40 31.93 10.98
C ASN A 11 13.10 30.68 10.13
N CYS A 12 11.87 30.56 9.63
CA CYS A 12 11.44 29.45 8.75
C CYS A 12 12.23 29.46 7.44
N ILE A 13 12.37 30.63 6.79
CA ILE A 13 13.15 30.79 5.54
C ILE A 13 14.61 30.34 5.76
N LYS A 14 15.25 30.78 6.86
CA LYS A 14 16.62 30.38 7.17
C LYS A 14 16.75 28.87 7.33
N ARG A 15 15.87 28.24 8.12
CA ARG A 15 15.88 26.80 8.39
C ARG A 15 15.61 25.98 7.11
N LEU A 16 14.67 26.40 6.26
CA LEU A 16 14.42 25.77 4.95
C LEU A 16 15.66 25.79 4.05
N LYS A 17 16.40 26.92 4.06
CA LYS A 17 17.66 27.03 3.32
C LYS A 17 18.72 26.07 3.87
N ASP A 18 18.87 25.97 5.18
CA ASP A 18 19.82 25.06 5.83
C ASP A 18 19.45 23.58 5.53
N LEU A 19 18.17 23.25 5.48
CA LEU A 19 17.63 21.94 5.12
C LEU A 19 17.73 21.66 3.62
N ARG A 20 18.05 22.66 2.78
CA ARG A 20 17.92 22.60 1.31
C ARG A 20 16.53 22.15 0.89
N CYS A 21 15.52 22.84 1.40
CA CYS A 21 14.12 22.53 1.16
C CYS A 21 13.47 23.64 0.31
N CYS A 22 12.71 23.26 -0.69
CA CYS A 22 11.91 24.18 -1.52
C CYS A 22 10.40 23.86 -1.36
N VAL A 23 9.57 24.80 -1.80
CA VAL A 23 8.12 24.59 -1.97
C VAL A 23 7.81 24.36 -3.44
N ILE A 24 6.98 23.35 -3.76
CA ILE A 24 6.53 23.04 -5.12
C ILE A 24 5.02 23.23 -5.20
N ILE A 25 4.56 24.05 -6.15
CA ILE A 25 3.15 24.35 -6.38
C ILE A 25 2.79 23.93 -7.82
N PRO A 26 2.19 22.72 -8.01
CA PRO A 26 1.61 22.36 -9.31
C PRO A 26 0.34 23.17 -9.55
N THR A 27 0.16 23.68 -10.76
CA THR A 27 -1.02 24.48 -11.10
C THR A 27 -1.56 24.15 -12.48
N TYR A 28 -2.89 24.10 -12.58
CA TYR A 28 -3.62 24.00 -13.83
C TYR A 28 -4.91 24.82 -13.75
N ASN A 29 -5.00 25.89 -14.55
CA ASN A 29 -6.17 26.77 -14.64
C ASN A 29 -6.69 27.27 -13.28
N ASN A 30 -5.81 27.82 -12.46
CA ASN A 30 -6.11 28.38 -11.14
C ASN A 30 -5.74 29.88 -11.05
N ALA A 31 -6.05 30.67 -12.09
CA ALA A 31 -5.72 32.10 -12.12
C ALA A 31 -6.31 32.89 -10.94
N GLY A 32 -7.45 32.45 -10.40
CA GLY A 32 -8.13 33.18 -9.29
C GLY A 32 -7.42 33.08 -7.93
N THR A 33 -6.65 32.02 -7.67
CA THR A 33 -6.06 31.72 -6.35
C THR A 33 -4.54 31.72 -6.36
N LEU A 34 -3.91 31.45 -7.51
CA LEU A 34 -2.48 31.19 -7.61
C LEU A 34 -1.61 32.35 -7.09
N SER A 35 -1.97 33.61 -7.40
CA SER A 35 -1.17 34.77 -6.96
C SER A 35 -1.08 34.82 -5.44
N ALA A 36 -2.21 34.70 -4.74
CA ALA A 36 -2.24 34.71 -3.28
C ALA A 36 -1.45 33.52 -2.70
N VAL A 37 -1.62 32.31 -3.27
CA VAL A 37 -0.89 31.11 -2.83
C VAL A 37 0.62 31.26 -2.97
N ILE A 38 1.10 31.88 -4.05
CA ILE A 38 2.53 32.13 -4.25
C ILE A 38 3.03 33.19 -3.26
N ASP A 39 2.33 34.33 -3.14
CA ASP A 39 2.75 35.39 -2.21
C ASP A 39 2.79 34.90 -0.76
N ASP A 40 1.75 34.18 -0.31
CA ASP A 40 1.70 33.58 1.03
C ASP A 40 2.80 32.52 1.24
N ALA A 41 3.14 31.72 0.20
CA ALA A 41 4.24 30.76 0.29
C ALA A 41 5.61 31.43 0.39
N LEU A 42 5.81 32.53 -0.33
CA LEU A 42 7.04 33.34 -0.30
C LEU A 42 7.28 34.02 1.05
N GLU A 43 6.25 34.21 1.86
CA GLU A 43 6.42 34.67 3.25
C GLU A 43 7.23 33.69 4.10
N TYR A 44 7.13 32.37 3.84
CA TYR A 44 7.75 31.32 4.64
C TYR A 44 8.91 30.60 3.93
N CYS A 45 9.00 30.68 2.60
CA CYS A 45 10.00 29.99 1.79
C CYS A 45 10.51 30.87 0.65
N ALA A 46 11.82 31.10 0.60
CA ALA A 46 12.43 31.88 -0.50
C ALA A 46 12.56 31.07 -1.82
N ASP A 47 12.54 29.74 -1.75
CA ASP A 47 12.72 28.85 -2.90
C ASP A 47 11.38 28.20 -3.29
N VAL A 48 10.56 28.94 -4.05
CA VAL A 48 9.27 28.46 -4.57
C VAL A 48 9.42 28.05 -6.03
N ILE A 49 8.95 26.84 -6.37
CA ILE A 49 8.92 26.28 -7.72
C ILE A 49 7.46 26.11 -8.14
N VAL A 50 7.03 26.82 -9.15
CA VAL A 50 5.68 26.70 -9.71
C VAL A 50 5.73 25.87 -10.98
N VAL A 51 4.89 24.83 -11.05
CA VAL A 51 4.80 23.96 -12.24
C VAL A 51 3.48 24.22 -12.96
N ASN A 52 3.56 24.91 -14.09
CA ASN A 52 2.43 25.16 -14.99
C ASN A 52 2.16 23.91 -15.84
N ASP A 53 1.08 23.20 -15.55
CA ASP A 53 0.67 21.98 -16.27
C ASP A 53 -0.16 22.32 -17.54
N GLY A 54 0.39 23.17 -18.41
CA GLY A 54 -0.25 23.54 -19.68
C GLY A 54 -1.55 24.33 -19.50
N CYS A 55 -1.53 25.35 -18.64
CA CYS A 55 -2.67 26.23 -18.40
C CYS A 55 -3.12 26.97 -19.65
N THR A 56 -4.42 27.15 -19.82
CA THR A 56 -5.08 27.81 -20.94
C THR A 56 -5.79 29.12 -20.55
N ASP A 57 -5.78 29.45 -19.25
CA ASP A 57 -6.34 30.68 -18.68
C ASP A 57 -5.24 31.73 -18.38
N GLY A 58 -5.52 32.72 -17.55
CA GLY A 58 -4.57 33.75 -17.12
C GLY A 58 -3.44 33.29 -16.19
N THR A 59 -3.34 32.00 -15.87
CA THR A 59 -2.34 31.45 -14.93
C THR A 59 -0.90 31.72 -15.41
N ALA A 60 -0.62 31.56 -16.69
CA ALA A 60 0.73 31.78 -17.24
C ALA A 60 1.21 33.24 -17.09
N GLN A 61 0.31 34.19 -17.25
CA GLN A 61 0.60 35.63 -17.06
C GLN A 61 0.91 35.93 -15.60
N ILE A 62 0.14 35.33 -14.66
CA ILE A 62 0.38 35.44 -13.22
C ILE A 62 1.77 34.90 -12.87
N ILE A 63 2.12 33.71 -13.34
CA ILE A 63 3.46 33.13 -13.09
C ILE A 63 4.56 34.06 -13.60
N SER A 64 4.39 34.60 -14.83
CA SER A 64 5.36 35.51 -15.42
C SER A 64 5.51 36.83 -14.63
N SER A 65 4.45 37.32 -13.97
CA SER A 65 4.51 38.55 -13.18
C SER A 65 5.39 38.46 -11.94
N PHE A 66 5.63 37.24 -11.42
CA PHE A 66 6.52 37.01 -10.30
C PHE A 66 8.00 37.09 -10.65
N GLY A 67 8.37 36.98 -11.95
CA GLY A 67 9.75 37.11 -12.42
C GLY A 67 10.72 36.20 -11.67
N GLU A 68 11.81 36.78 -11.16
CA GLU A 68 12.86 36.06 -10.44
C GLU A 68 12.50 35.68 -9.00
N ARG A 69 11.36 36.14 -8.47
CA ARG A 69 10.90 35.76 -7.11
C ARG A 69 10.59 34.27 -6.97
N ILE A 70 10.28 33.60 -8.08
CA ILE A 70 9.98 32.19 -8.15
C ILE A 70 10.75 31.50 -9.27
N ARG A 71 10.86 30.18 -9.20
CA ARG A 71 11.26 29.37 -10.36
C ARG A 71 10.01 28.77 -10.98
N SER A 72 9.93 28.75 -12.30
CA SER A 72 8.79 28.15 -12.99
C SER A 72 9.20 27.11 -14.02
N LEU A 73 8.35 26.08 -14.15
CA LEU A 73 8.40 25.09 -15.21
C LEU A 73 7.07 25.13 -15.96
N THR A 74 7.10 25.11 -17.29
CA THR A 74 5.89 25.10 -18.11
C THR A 74 5.87 23.87 -18.99
N GLN A 75 4.77 23.14 -18.94
CA GLN A 75 4.49 22.01 -19.84
C GLN A 75 3.67 22.52 -21.04
N GLU A 76 3.89 21.93 -22.21
CA GLU A 76 3.19 22.34 -23.45
C GLU A 76 1.68 22.08 -23.38
N ARG A 77 1.26 21.06 -22.61
CA ARG A 77 -0.14 20.65 -22.43
C ARG A 77 -0.36 20.03 -21.06
N ASN A 78 -1.60 19.99 -20.63
CA ASN A 78 -1.97 19.30 -19.40
C ASN A 78 -1.61 17.80 -19.47
N GLN A 79 -0.74 17.37 -18.56
CA GLN A 79 -0.31 15.98 -18.39
C GLN A 79 -0.81 15.39 -17.07
N GLY A 80 -1.38 16.21 -16.20
CA GLY A 80 -1.95 15.84 -14.90
C GLY A 80 -1.06 16.18 -13.71
N LYS A 81 -1.71 16.37 -12.56
CA LYS A 81 -1.07 16.77 -11.29
C LYS A 81 0.16 15.93 -10.94
N GLY A 82 0.07 14.62 -11.14
CA GLY A 82 1.17 13.70 -10.82
C GLY A 82 2.41 13.95 -11.69
N VAL A 83 2.23 14.20 -12.99
CA VAL A 83 3.36 14.52 -13.88
C VAL A 83 3.94 15.88 -13.51
N ALA A 84 3.11 16.87 -13.20
CA ALA A 84 3.58 18.19 -12.77
C ALA A 84 4.42 18.07 -11.47
N LEU A 85 3.97 17.29 -10.48
CA LEU A 85 4.73 17.02 -9.26
C LEU A 85 6.05 16.31 -9.55
N GLN A 86 6.06 15.30 -10.43
CA GLN A 86 7.30 14.61 -10.83
C GLN A 86 8.30 15.57 -11.46
N CYS A 87 7.84 16.41 -12.40
CA CYS A 87 8.68 17.41 -13.04
C CYS A 87 9.26 18.40 -12.03
N GLY A 88 8.43 18.93 -11.12
CA GLY A 88 8.86 19.84 -10.06
C GLY A 88 9.88 19.23 -9.12
N MET A 89 9.63 17.99 -8.64
CA MET A 89 10.56 17.27 -7.76
C MET A 89 11.87 16.92 -8.48
N ALA A 90 11.82 16.47 -9.73
CA ALA A 90 13.03 16.18 -10.52
C ALA A 90 13.86 17.46 -10.79
N TYR A 91 13.20 18.59 -11.00
CA TYR A 91 13.87 19.88 -11.12
C TYR A 91 14.50 20.31 -9.80
N ALA A 92 13.79 20.18 -8.68
CA ALA A 92 14.32 20.46 -7.35
C ALA A 92 15.55 19.59 -7.03
N GLN A 93 15.54 18.28 -7.36
CA GLN A 93 16.71 17.41 -7.22
C GLN A 93 17.91 17.90 -8.04
N ARG A 94 17.71 18.33 -9.29
CA ARG A 94 18.79 18.88 -10.13
C ARG A 94 19.39 20.16 -9.58
N LEU A 95 18.58 20.97 -8.88
CA LEU A 95 19.04 22.17 -8.17
C LEU A 95 19.74 21.87 -6.82
N GLY A 96 19.79 20.60 -6.39
CA GLY A 96 20.45 20.17 -5.17
C GLY A 96 19.60 20.30 -3.91
N PHE A 97 18.28 20.47 -4.02
CA PHE A 97 17.37 20.41 -2.88
C PHE A 97 17.28 18.98 -2.33
N ARG A 98 17.24 18.86 -1.01
CA ARG A 98 17.10 17.58 -0.30
C ARG A 98 15.65 17.28 0.06
N TYR A 99 14.86 18.31 0.24
CA TYR A 99 13.45 18.20 0.57
C TYR A 99 12.62 19.09 -0.36
N ALA A 100 11.40 18.66 -0.62
CA ALA A 100 10.39 19.46 -1.28
C ALA A 100 9.07 19.39 -0.52
N ILE A 101 8.53 20.54 -0.15
CA ILE A 101 7.18 20.65 0.39
C ILE A 101 6.24 20.94 -0.78
N THR A 102 5.26 20.04 -1.03
CA THR A 102 4.25 20.25 -2.06
C THR A 102 3.00 20.86 -1.46
N MET A 103 2.37 21.79 -2.16
CA MET A 103 1.07 22.35 -1.80
C MET A 103 0.25 22.67 -3.04
N ASP A 104 -1.08 22.55 -2.92
CA ASP A 104 -1.98 22.80 -4.04
C ASP A 104 -2.19 24.29 -4.29
N SER A 105 -2.46 24.65 -5.56
CA SER A 105 -2.67 26.05 -5.99
C SER A 105 -4.09 26.55 -5.80
N ASP A 106 -4.99 25.77 -5.19
CA ASP A 106 -6.41 26.08 -5.00
C ASP A 106 -6.71 26.95 -3.76
N GLY A 107 -5.68 27.29 -2.97
CA GLY A 107 -5.79 28.12 -1.78
C GLY A 107 -6.40 27.42 -0.55
N GLN A 108 -6.54 26.09 -0.58
CA GLN A 108 -7.06 25.34 0.55
C GLN A 108 -6.01 25.11 1.65
N HIS A 109 -4.73 25.07 1.33
CA HIS A 109 -3.65 24.91 2.28
C HIS A 109 -3.21 26.27 2.85
N TYR A 110 -2.90 26.29 4.14
CA TYR A 110 -2.32 27.45 4.80
C TYR A 110 -0.79 27.39 4.78
N PRO A 111 -0.09 28.28 4.04
CA PRO A 111 1.38 28.33 4.04
C PRO A 111 1.99 28.56 5.42
N SER A 112 1.24 29.18 6.34
CA SER A 112 1.61 29.31 7.74
C SER A 112 1.73 27.98 8.51
N ASP A 113 1.44 26.85 7.90
CA ASP A 113 1.75 25.53 8.43
C ASP A 113 3.11 24.99 7.93
N ILE A 114 3.82 25.68 7.00
CA ILE A 114 5.18 25.31 6.55
C ILE A 114 6.15 25.16 7.74
N PRO A 115 6.17 26.05 8.75
CA PRO A 115 7.01 25.87 9.94
C PRO A 115 6.82 24.52 10.64
N ASN A 116 5.58 23.96 10.67
CA ASN A 116 5.32 22.65 11.25
C ASN A 116 6.03 21.53 10.46
N PHE A 117 6.12 21.66 9.13
CA PHE A 117 6.89 20.73 8.29
C PHE A 117 8.38 20.84 8.57
N VAL A 118 8.90 22.07 8.76
CA VAL A 118 10.31 22.29 9.08
C VAL A 118 10.66 21.61 10.41
N ASP A 119 9.89 21.82 11.45
CA ASP A 119 10.05 21.18 12.76
C ASP A 119 10.03 19.65 12.63
N ALA A 120 9.08 19.13 11.87
CA ALA A 120 8.93 17.69 11.67
C ALA A 120 10.08 17.08 10.84
N ILE A 121 10.62 17.78 9.83
CA ILE A 121 11.79 17.34 9.04
C ILE A 121 13.03 17.26 9.95
N GLU A 122 13.28 18.26 10.78
CA GLU A 122 14.43 18.28 11.70
C GLU A 122 14.35 17.17 12.75
N GLN A 123 13.14 16.94 13.31
CA GLN A 123 12.91 15.86 14.28
C GLN A 123 12.95 14.47 13.65
N ASN A 124 12.63 14.34 12.36
CA ASN A 124 12.52 13.06 11.66
C ASN A 124 13.21 13.12 10.28
N PRO A 125 14.54 13.22 10.23
CA PRO A 125 15.26 13.36 8.97
C PRO A 125 14.99 12.19 8.02
N GLY A 126 14.74 12.51 6.75
CA GLY A 126 14.50 11.51 5.70
C GLY A 126 13.19 10.78 5.82
N THR A 127 12.20 11.34 6.50
CA THR A 127 10.82 10.86 6.58
C THR A 127 9.96 11.59 5.54
N LEU A 128 9.06 10.87 4.88
CA LEU A 128 7.99 11.47 4.08
C LEU A 128 6.89 11.92 5.04
N LEU A 129 6.61 13.22 5.06
CA LEU A 129 5.60 13.80 5.92
C LEU A 129 4.34 14.13 5.12
N VAL A 130 3.18 13.78 5.66
CA VAL A 130 1.87 14.03 5.05
C VAL A 130 1.04 14.89 6.00
N GLY A 131 0.58 16.03 5.53
CA GLY A 131 -0.31 16.88 6.30
C GLY A 131 -1.63 16.15 6.59
N ALA A 132 -1.98 15.96 7.86
CA ALA A 132 -3.24 15.37 8.26
C ALA A 132 -4.25 16.46 8.60
N ARG A 133 -5.35 16.45 7.87
CA ARG A 133 -6.49 17.34 8.09
C ARG A 133 -7.27 16.85 9.31
N ASN A 134 -7.80 17.78 10.10
CA ASN A 134 -8.76 17.41 11.14
C ASN A 134 -10.08 16.99 10.50
N LEU A 135 -10.27 15.69 10.32
CA LEU A 135 -11.45 15.10 9.68
C LEU A 135 -12.74 15.23 10.51
N ASN A 136 -12.63 15.71 11.75
CA ASN A 136 -13.76 15.96 12.66
C ASN A 136 -14.07 17.46 12.79
N ALA A 137 -13.42 18.34 12.01
CA ALA A 137 -13.68 19.78 12.05
C ALA A 137 -15.07 20.11 11.51
N GLU A 138 -15.72 21.12 12.10
CA GLU A 138 -16.99 21.66 11.61
C GLU A 138 -16.84 22.13 10.16
N GLY A 139 -17.80 21.79 9.31
CA GLY A 139 -17.82 22.15 7.87
C GLY A 139 -17.22 21.12 6.92
N MET A 140 -16.70 19.99 7.41
CA MET A 140 -16.18 18.94 6.51
C MET A 140 -17.29 18.10 5.90
N PRO A 141 -17.36 17.96 4.56
CA PRO A 141 -18.36 17.10 3.91
C PRO A 141 -18.16 15.64 4.31
N GLY A 142 -19.21 14.95 4.79
CA GLY A 142 -19.15 13.55 5.23
C GLY A 142 -18.65 12.57 4.15
N LYS A 143 -18.84 12.88 2.87
CA LYS A 143 -18.30 12.10 1.74
C LYS A 143 -16.77 12.07 1.72
N ASN A 144 -16.10 13.15 2.10
CA ASN A 144 -14.65 13.23 2.14
C ASN A 144 -14.08 12.35 3.26
N THR A 145 -14.78 12.26 4.39
CA THR A 145 -14.39 11.39 5.52
C THR A 145 -14.42 9.91 5.15
N PHE A 146 -15.45 9.46 4.41
CA PHE A 146 -15.54 8.06 3.94
C PHE A 146 -14.41 7.74 2.96
N ALA A 147 -14.21 8.58 1.93
CA ALA A 147 -13.15 8.38 0.94
C ALA A 147 -11.76 8.36 1.58
N ASN A 148 -11.51 9.21 2.57
CA ASN A 148 -10.25 9.25 3.30
C ASN A 148 -10.05 7.96 4.14
N ARG A 149 -11.07 7.54 4.92
CA ARG A 149 -11.01 6.29 5.70
C ARG A 149 -10.76 5.07 4.81
N PHE A 150 -11.40 5.04 3.64
CA PHE A 150 -11.21 3.99 2.64
C PHE A 150 -9.77 3.97 2.11
N SER A 151 -9.23 5.13 1.73
CA SER A 151 -7.83 5.26 1.28
C SER A 151 -6.83 4.86 2.38
N ASN A 152 -7.04 5.29 3.63
CA ASN A 152 -6.20 4.94 4.77
C ASN A 152 -6.22 3.44 5.07
N PHE A 153 -7.38 2.77 4.91
CA PHE A 153 -7.49 1.32 5.06
C PHE A 153 -6.63 0.57 4.03
N TRP A 154 -6.72 0.92 2.74
CA TRP A 154 -5.95 0.29 1.69
C TRP A 154 -4.45 0.54 1.85
N PHE A 155 -4.05 1.77 2.11
CA PHE A 155 -2.67 2.10 2.39
C PHE A 155 -2.08 1.28 3.55
N ARG A 156 -2.85 1.13 4.63
CA ARG A 156 -2.43 0.29 5.77
C ARG A 156 -2.30 -1.18 5.37
N LEU A 157 -3.21 -1.70 4.56
CA LEU A 157 -3.16 -3.09 4.07
C LEU A 157 -1.91 -3.33 3.21
N GLU A 158 -1.59 -2.40 2.33
CA GLU A 158 -0.48 -2.48 1.37
C GLU A 158 0.89 -2.30 2.01
N THR A 159 0.97 -1.44 3.03
CA THR A 159 2.26 -1.02 3.61
C THR A 159 2.49 -1.49 5.05
N GLY A 160 1.44 -1.76 5.78
CA GLY A 160 1.47 -1.99 7.24
C GLY A 160 1.58 -0.70 8.06
N VAL A 161 1.70 0.49 7.42
CA VAL A 161 1.82 1.79 8.09
C VAL A 161 0.43 2.37 8.32
N ARG A 162 0.18 2.93 9.49
CA ARG A 162 -1.08 3.61 9.83
C ARG A 162 -0.91 5.12 9.66
N LEU A 163 -1.76 5.70 8.82
CA LEU A 163 -1.90 7.15 8.64
C LEU A 163 -3.33 7.59 8.93
N GLU A 164 -3.50 8.82 9.37
CA GLU A 164 -4.79 9.45 9.61
C GLU A 164 -5.34 10.10 8.34
N ASP A 165 -4.46 10.60 7.48
CA ASP A 165 -4.81 11.18 6.18
C ASP A 165 -3.77 10.78 5.13
N THR A 166 -4.20 10.08 4.08
CA THR A 166 -3.38 9.69 2.93
C THR A 166 -3.68 10.50 1.68
N GLN A 167 -4.67 11.40 1.72
CA GLN A 167 -5.17 12.12 0.54
C GLN A 167 -4.73 13.58 0.47
N SER A 168 -4.15 14.13 1.54
CA SER A 168 -3.67 15.51 1.53
C SER A 168 -2.53 15.67 0.54
N GLY A 169 -2.56 16.74 -0.28
CA GLY A 169 -1.49 17.15 -1.19
C GLY A 169 -0.40 17.97 -0.51
N PHE A 170 -0.60 18.40 0.73
CA PHE A 170 0.40 19.12 1.51
C PHE A 170 1.37 18.12 2.16
N ARG A 171 2.54 17.95 1.55
CA ARG A 171 3.50 16.90 1.92
C ARG A 171 4.92 17.40 1.87
N ALA A 172 5.82 16.83 2.69
CA ALA A 172 7.25 17.02 2.55
C ALA A 172 7.91 15.71 2.10
N TYR A 173 8.57 15.77 0.96
CA TYR A 173 9.23 14.63 0.33
C TYR A 173 10.75 14.69 0.57
N PRO A 174 11.39 13.65 1.11
CA PRO A 174 12.84 13.52 1.15
C PRO A 174 13.34 13.12 -0.25
N LEU A 175 13.74 14.10 -1.06
CA LEU A 175 14.05 13.93 -2.48
C LEU A 175 15.16 12.92 -2.78
N ASP A 176 16.11 12.75 -1.85
CA ASP A 176 17.20 11.78 -1.95
C ASP A 176 16.74 10.32 -1.72
N LYS A 177 15.57 10.12 -1.11
CA LYS A 177 15.04 8.78 -0.76
C LYS A 177 13.87 8.33 -1.61
N ILE A 178 13.23 9.23 -2.34
CA ILE A 178 12.15 8.89 -3.26
C ILE A 178 12.71 8.52 -4.63
N SER A 179 11.96 7.70 -5.38
CA SER A 179 12.27 7.43 -6.79
C SER A 179 11.33 8.23 -7.67
N LEU A 180 11.92 9.08 -8.47
CA LEU A 180 11.25 9.76 -9.57
C LEU A 180 11.72 9.07 -10.86
N GLY A 181 10.85 8.40 -11.59
CA GLY A 181 11.24 7.76 -12.84
C GLY A 181 10.25 6.72 -13.34
N SER A 182 10.67 5.93 -14.33
CA SER A 182 9.88 4.97 -15.11
C SER A 182 9.16 3.85 -14.34
N HIS A 183 9.31 3.80 -13.02
CA HIS A 183 8.62 2.83 -12.15
C HIS A 183 7.25 3.32 -11.71
N LEU A 184 6.96 4.61 -11.90
CA LEU A 184 5.68 5.20 -11.54
C LEU A 184 4.73 5.03 -12.72
N LEU A 185 3.58 4.42 -12.44
CA LEU A 185 2.61 4.02 -13.46
C LEU A 185 1.58 5.13 -13.72
N THR A 186 1.50 6.12 -12.82
CA THR A 186 0.38 7.06 -12.78
C THR A 186 0.84 8.51 -12.93
N GLY A 187 -0.01 9.34 -13.56
CA GLY A 187 0.30 10.75 -13.81
C GLY A 187 -0.77 11.72 -13.31
N GLY A 188 -1.89 11.21 -12.77
CA GLY A 188 -3.00 12.01 -12.25
C GLY A 188 -2.97 12.18 -10.73
N TYR A 189 -4.14 12.23 -10.12
CA TYR A 189 -4.29 12.31 -8.65
C TYR A 189 -3.86 11.03 -7.93
N GLU A 190 -3.94 9.89 -8.60
CA GLU A 190 -3.49 8.59 -8.11
C GLU A 190 -1.99 8.52 -7.84
N PHE A 191 -1.19 9.38 -8.48
CA PHE A 191 0.26 9.48 -8.29
C PHE A 191 0.68 9.71 -6.84
N GLU A 192 -0.04 10.55 -6.12
CA GLU A 192 0.28 10.86 -4.73
C GLU A 192 0.13 9.65 -3.81
N LEU A 193 -0.83 8.76 -4.10
CA LEU A 193 -0.99 7.50 -3.39
C LEU A 193 0.10 6.51 -3.78
N GLU A 194 0.40 6.38 -5.06
CA GLU A 194 1.46 5.51 -5.58
C GLU A 194 2.82 5.86 -4.97
N MET A 195 3.18 7.15 -4.95
CA MET A 195 4.41 7.64 -4.32
C MET A 195 4.47 7.30 -2.85
N LEU A 196 3.35 7.44 -2.14
CA LEU A 196 3.26 7.15 -0.72
C LEU A 196 3.52 5.67 -0.45
N VAL A 197 2.89 4.77 -1.22
CA VAL A 197 3.03 3.32 -1.09
C VAL A 197 4.45 2.87 -1.44
N PHE A 198 5.00 3.34 -2.57
CA PHE A 198 6.35 2.93 -3.01
C PHE A 198 7.43 3.46 -2.06
N THR A 199 7.26 4.66 -1.53
CA THR A 199 8.17 5.23 -0.53
C THR A 199 8.17 4.39 0.75
N ALA A 200 6.98 4.02 1.25
CA ALA A 200 6.85 3.12 2.39
C ALA A 200 7.43 1.72 2.11
N TRP A 201 7.26 1.21 0.89
CA TRP A 201 7.84 -0.09 0.49
C TRP A 201 9.36 -0.10 0.44
N LYS A 202 9.99 1.03 0.17
CA LYS A 202 11.45 1.20 0.25
C LYS A 202 11.98 1.28 1.68
N GLY A 203 11.10 1.27 2.68
CA GLY A 203 11.46 1.38 4.08
C GLY A 203 11.69 2.81 4.55
N VAL A 204 11.34 3.81 3.73
CA VAL A 204 11.35 5.21 4.16
C VAL A 204 10.20 5.42 5.13
N PRO A 205 10.44 5.97 6.32
CA PRO A 205 9.36 6.26 7.26
C PRO A 205 8.35 7.23 6.67
N VAL A 206 7.07 7.01 6.97
CA VAL A 206 5.97 7.90 6.57
C VAL A 206 5.19 8.29 7.81
N LYS A 207 4.95 9.58 8.01
CA LYS A 207 4.25 10.11 9.19
C LYS A 207 3.25 11.20 8.81
N ASN A 208 2.19 11.34 9.60
CA ASN A 208 1.33 12.51 9.51
C ASN A 208 1.83 13.64 10.42
N ILE A 209 1.55 14.86 10.00
CA ILE A 209 1.66 16.07 10.81
C ILE A 209 0.34 16.84 10.72
N PRO A 210 -0.14 17.47 11.79
CA PRO A 210 -1.39 18.23 11.74
C PRO A 210 -1.23 19.46 10.86
N VAL A 211 -2.22 19.68 9.97
CA VAL A 211 -2.32 20.86 9.11
C VAL A 211 -3.75 21.40 9.11
N ARG A 212 -3.87 22.70 8.92
CA ARG A 212 -5.15 23.39 8.72
C ARG A 212 -5.53 23.35 7.25
N VAL A 213 -6.83 23.30 6.98
CA VAL A 213 -7.38 23.37 5.62
C VAL A 213 -8.56 24.31 5.60
N TYR A 214 -8.57 25.20 4.63
CA TYR A 214 -9.71 26.04 4.32
C TYR A 214 -10.69 25.29 3.41
N TYR A 215 -11.95 25.29 3.80
CA TYR A 215 -13.03 24.74 2.98
C TYR A 215 -13.87 25.90 2.45
N PRO A 216 -13.72 26.29 1.17
CA PRO A 216 -14.56 27.33 0.59
C PRO A 216 -16.05 26.95 0.64
N PRO A 217 -16.95 27.93 0.74
CA PRO A 217 -18.39 27.70 0.61
C PRO A 217 -18.76 26.95 -0.67
N GLU A 218 -19.91 26.23 -0.63
CA GLU A 218 -20.40 25.55 -1.82
C GLU A 218 -20.64 26.55 -2.96
N GLY A 219 -20.01 26.32 -4.12
CA GLY A 219 -20.08 27.20 -5.29
C GLY A 219 -18.80 28.01 -5.57
N GLU A 220 -17.93 28.22 -4.60
CA GLU A 220 -16.64 28.94 -4.78
C GLU A 220 -15.46 27.98 -4.98
N ARG A 221 -15.67 26.71 -4.74
CA ARG A 221 -14.63 25.69 -4.82
C ARG A 221 -14.27 25.35 -6.26
N VAL A 222 -13.09 25.71 -6.70
CA VAL A 222 -12.50 25.25 -7.97
C VAL A 222 -11.86 23.88 -7.73
N SER A 223 -12.44 22.84 -8.29
CA SER A 223 -11.87 21.48 -8.21
C SER A 223 -11.81 20.87 -9.61
N HIS A 224 -10.62 20.48 -10.02
CA HIS A 224 -10.40 19.74 -11.27
C HIS A 224 -10.53 18.22 -11.10
N PHE A 225 -10.80 17.74 -9.88
CA PHE A 225 -11.05 16.34 -9.59
C PHE A 225 -12.38 15.89 -10.21
N ARG A 226 -12.34 14.86 -11.05
CA ARG A 226 -13.50 14.23 -11.69
C ARG A 226 -13.90 12.98 -10.90
N PRO A 227 -14.96 13.04 -10.06
CA PRO A 227 -15.20 12.01 -9.04
C PRO A 227 -15.24 10.59 -9.59
N PHE A 228 -15.98 10.34 -10.67
CA PHE A 228 -16.09 8.99 -11.24
C PHE A 228 -14.80 8.50 -11.89
N ARG A 229 -14.18 9.34 -12.73
CA ARG A 229 -12.98 8.96 -13.49
C ARG A 229 -11.75 8.76 -12.60
N ASP A 230 -11.51 9.72 -11.70
CA ASP A 230 -10.31 9.70 -10.86
C ASP A 230 -10.45 8.67 -9.74
N PHE A 231 -11.66 8.48 -9.18
CA PHE A 231 -11.93 7.39 -8.24
C PHE A 231 -11.74 6.00 -8.87
N THR A 232 -12.16 5.81 -10.13
CA THR A 232 -11.93 4.56 -10.86
C THR A 232 -10.44 4.28 -11.03
N LYS A 233 -9.64 5.28 -11.40
CA LYS A 233 -8.18 5.13 -11.53
C LYS A 233 -7.51 4.76 -10.20
N ILE A 234 -7.89 5.44 -9.10
CA ILE A 234 -7.41 5.13 -7.75
C ILE A 234 -7.81 3.70 -7.35
N SER A 235 -9.02 3.26 -7.68
CA SER A 235 -9.49 1.91 -7.37
C SER A 235 -8.72 0.84 -8.16
N ILE A 236 -8.44 1.08 -9.44
CA ILE A 236 -7.60 0.19 -10.25
C ILE A 236 -6.20 0.11 -9.69
N LEU A 237 -5.59 1.25 -9.35
CA LEU A 237 -4.26 1.29 -8.73
C LEU A 237 -4.23 0.46 -7.43
N ASN A 238 -5.16 0.71 -6.50
CA ASN A 238 -5.25 -0.05 -5.24
C ASN A 238 -5.41 -1.55 -5.50
N THR A 239 -6.23 -1.94 -6.47
CA THR A 239 -6.42 -3.35 -6.84
C THR A 239 -5.09 -3.97 -7.29
N LEU A 240 -4.35 -3.28 -8.16
CA LEU A 240 -3.04 -3.75 -8.64
C LEU A 240 -2.01 -3.82 -7.51
N LEU A 241 -1.97 -2.82 -6.62
CA LEU A 241 -1.05 -2.78 -5.48
C LEU A 241 -1.35 -3.92 -4.49
N VAL A 242 -2.63 -4.19 -4.21
CA VAL A 242 -3.05 -5.29 -3.34
C VAL A 242 -2.72 -6.65 -3.98
N LEU A 243 -2.99 -6.83 -5.28
CA LEU A 243 -2.61 -8.05 -5.99
C LEU A 243 -1.09 -8.26 -5.95
N TYR A 244 -0.30 -7.21 -6.15
CA TYR A 244 1.16 -7.28 -6.02
C TYR A 244 1.59 -7.65 -4.59
N CYS A 245 0.94 -7.09 -3.56
CA CYS A 245 1.20 -7.48 -2.18
C CYS A 245 0.87 -8.95 -1.91
N LEU A 246 -0.29 -9.42 -2.35
CA LEU A 246 -0.76 -10.79 -2.16
C LEU A 246 0.13 -11.81 -2.89
N LEU A 247 0.45 -11.54 -4.17
CA LEU A 247 1.12 -12.51 -5.04
C LEU A 247 2.64 -12.49 -4.89
N TRP A 248 3.22 -11.35 -4.52
CA TRP A 248 4.67 -11.20 -4.50
C TRP A 248 5.23 -10.73 -3.16
N ARG A 249 4.81 -9.56 -2.66
CA ARG A 249 5.45 -8.91 -1.52
C ARG A 249 5.28 -9.67 -0.21
N TRP A 250 4.06 -10.11 0.10
CA TRP A 250 3.80 -10.86 1.32
C TRP A 250 4.45 -12.23 1.33
N PRO A 251 4.36 -13.04 0.26
CA PRO A 251 5.14 -14.28 0.16
C PRO A 251 6.65 -14.05 0.26
N ALA A 252 7.19 -13.09 -0.48
CA ALA A 252 8.63 -12.79 -0.42
C ALA A 252 9.08 -12.36 0.99
N ASN A 253 8.29 -11.52 1.67
CA ASN A 253 8.57 -11.14 3.06
C ASN A 253 8.43 -12.31 4.04
N PHE A 254 7.46 -13.19 3.82
CA PHE A 254 7.29 -14.41 4.60
C PHE A 254 8.53 -15.30 4.47
N PHE A 255 8.96 -15.61 3.24
CA PHE A 255 10.15 -16.44 2.99
C PHE A 255 11.44 -15.77 3.50
N ARG A 256 11.55 -14.43 3.38
CA ARG A 256 12.71 -13.69 3.90
C ARG A 256 12.77 -13.70 5.44
N LYS A 257 11.61 -13.68 6.12
CA LYS A 257 11.53 -13.82 7.59
C LYS A 257 11.74 -15.27 8.05
N LEU A 258 11.55 -16.25 7.17
CA LEU A 258 11.88 -17.64 7.40
C LEU A 258 13.41 -17.78 7.37
N SER A 259 14.08 -17.27 8.41
CA SER A 259 15.52 -17.44 8.57
C SER A 259 15.83 -18.95 8.61
N TRP A 260 16.77 -19.40 7.80
CA TRP A 260 17.22 -20.81 7.80
C TRP A 260 17.54 -21.31 9.20
N LYS A 261 18.11 -20.43 10.03
CA LYS A 261 18.40 -20.71 11.45
C LYS A 261 17.12 -21.00 12.26
N ASN A 262 16.06 -20.21 12.07
CA ASN A 262 14.78 -20.39 12.76
C ASN A 262 14.03 -21.63 12.25
N THR A 263 14.06 -21.88 10.94
CA THR A 263 13.46 -23.06 10.33
C THR A 263 14.16 -24.32 10.77
N LYS A 264 15.51 -24.31 10.79
CA LYS A 264 16.32 -25.43 11.29
C LYS A 264 16.02 -25.70 12.77
N SER A 265 15.98 -24.66 13.61
CA SER A 265 15.64 -24.79 15.03
C SER A 265 14.22 -25.30 15.26
N PHE A 266 13.27 -24.89 14.42
CA PHE A 266 11.89 -25.38 14.45
C PHE A 266 11.81 -26.87 14.11
N ILE A 267 12.44 -27.30 13.01
CA ILE A 267 12.51 -28.69 12.56
C ILE A 267 13.21 -29.53 13.62
N ASP A 268 14.32 -29.06 14.15
CA ASP A 268 15.10 -29.75 15.16
C ASP A 268 14.26 -30.01 16.43
N ARG A 269 13.60 -28.98 16.95
CA ARG A 269 12.81 -29.08 18.19
C ARG A 269 11.50 -29.84 18.01
N ASN A 270 10.74 -29.60 16.95
CA ASN A 270 9.38 -30.11 16.81
C ASN A 270 9.32 -31.42 16.00
N ILE A 271 10.35 -31.73 15.21
CA ILE A 271 10.37 -32.90 14.36
C ILE A 271 11.49 -33.87 14.81
N ILE A 272 12.75 -33.43 14.78
CA ILE A 272 13.91 -34.36 15.01
C ILE A 272 13.95 -34.81 16.46
N HIS A 273 13.92 -33.87 17.41
CA HIS A 273 13.96 -34.18 18.88
C HIS A 273 12.58 -34.20 19.53
N SER A 274 11.51 -34.34 18.76
CA SER A 274 10.16 -34.52 19.31
C SER A 274 10.02 -35.88 20.01
N PRO A 275 9.34 -36.00 21.16
CA PRO A 275 9.06 -37.26 21.78
C PRO A 275 8.00 -38.10 21.03
N GLU A 276 7.36 -37.55 20.02
CA GLU A 276 6.28 -38.21 19.28
C GLU A 276 6.82 -39.25 18.26
N SER A 277 6.05 -40.29 17.98
CA SER A 277 6.39 -41.27 16.95
C SER A 277 6.40 -40.67 15.53
N ASN A 278 7.17 -41.26 14.62
CA ASN A 278 7.22 -40.84 13.21
C ASN A 278 5.83 -40.85 12.57
N ALA A 279 5.00 -41.87 12.89
CA ALA A 279 3.63 -41.96 12.39
C ALA A 279 2.77 -40.78 12.85
N ARG A 280 2.93 -40.37 14.13
CA ARG A 280 2.14 -39.26 14.69
C ARG A 280 2.53 -37.91 14.09
N ILE A 281 3.83 -37.66 13.82
CA ILE A 281 4.34 -36.49 13.14
C ILE A 281 3.84 -36.47 11.69
N ALA A 282 3.96 -37.57 10.96
CA ALA A 282 3.48 -37.67 9.58
C ALA A 282 1.95 -37.49 9.51
N SER A 283 1.19 -38.03 10.48
CA SER A 283 -0.26 -37.80 10.57
C SER A 283 -0.61 -36.34 10.83
N ALA A 284 0.15 -35.63 11.66
CA ALA A 284 -0.04 -34.21 11.91
C ALA A 284 0.24 -33.38 10.62
N ILE A 285 1.25 -33.74 9.84
CA ILE A 285 1.56 -33.11 8.55
C ILE A 285 0.44 -33.38 7.53
N GLY A 286 0.08 -34.66 7.33
CA GLY A 286 -0.96 -35.04 6.36
C GLY A 286 -2.31 -34.41 6.70
N PHE A 287 -2.73 -34.45 7.96
CA PHE A 287 -3.96 -33.83 8.40
C PHE A 287 -3.94 -32.30 8.25
N GLY A 288 -2.81 -31.65 8.54
CA GLY A 288 -2.64 -30.22 8.31
C GLY A 288 -2.81 -29.86 6.83
N VAL A 289 -2.16 -30.61 5.92
CA VAL A 289 -2.31 -30.43 4.47
C VAL A 289 -3.76 -30.59 4.03
N PHE A 290 -4.46 -31.64 4.53
CA PHE A 290 -5.88 -31.84 4.27
C PHE A 290 -6.70 -30.59 4.65
N MET A 291 -6.54 -30.11 5.88
CA MET A 291 -7.26 -28.93 6.35
C MET A 291 -6.91 -27.66 5.56
N GLY A 292 -5.68 -27.55 5.07
CA GLY A 292 -5.25 -26.43 4.22
C GLY A 292 -5.88 -26.41 2.82
N VAL A 293 -6.31 -27.57 2.31
CA VAL A 293 -6.97 -27.72 0.99
C VAL A 293 -8.50 -27.61 1.12
N MET A 294 -9.07 -27.88 2.29
CA MET A 294 -10.52 -27.82 2.51
C MET A 294 -11.09 -26.44 2.21
N PRO A 295 -12.27 -26.36 1.54
CA PRO A 295 -12.90 -25.10 1.14
C PRO A 295 -13.67 -24.42 2.29
N ILE A 296 -13.03 -24.31 3.46
CA ILE A 296 -13.55 -23.64 4.68
C ILE A 296 -12.78 -22.35 4.95
N TRP A 297 -12.76 -21.47 3.94
CA TRP A 297 -11.96 -20.26 3.95
C TRP A 297 -12.20 -19.37 5.16
N GLY A 298 -11.10 -18.91 5.78
CA GLY A 298 -11.13 -18.10 7.00
C GLY A 298 -11.22 -18.91 8.29
N TYR A 299 -11.84 -20.08 8.29
CA TYR A 299 -11.99 -20.94 9.50
C TYR A 299 -11.02 -22.12 9.53
N GLN A 300 -10.28 -22.36 8.46
CA GLN A 300 -9.40 -23.54 8.31
C GLN A 300 -8.40 -23.69 9.44
N MET A 301 -7.80 -22.61 9.94
CA MET A 301 -6.83 -22.65 11.03
C MET A 301 -7.47 -23.01 12.38
N ILE A 302 -8.67 -22.46 12.63
CA ILE A 302 -9.42 -22.74 13.87
C ILE A 302 -9.88 -24.20 13.86
N CYS A 303 -10.42 -24.67 12.74
CA CYS A 303 -10.84 -26.07 12.58
C CYS A 303 -9.65 -27.03 12.67
N ALA A 304 -8.52 -26.71 12.01
CA ALA A 304 -7.31 -27.51 12.08
C ALA A 304 -6.79 -27.63 13.52
N PHE A 305 -6.78 -26.53 14.29
CA PHE A 305 -6.38 -26.56 15.70
C PHE A 305 -7.31 -27.41 16.57
N ALA A 306 -8.62 -27.18 16.46
CA ALA A 306 -9.63 -27.89 17.25
C ALA A 306 -9.62 -29.40 16.96
N LEU A 307 -9.60 -29.76 15.68
CA LEU A 307 -9.58 -31.17 15.27
C LEU A 307 -8.25 -31.86 15.61
N ALA A 308 -7.11 -31.17 15.45
CA ALA A 308 -5.80 -31.66 15.88
C ALA A 308 -5.79 -31.94 17.40
N HIS A 309 -6.49 -31.13 18.20
CA HIS A 309 -6.64 -31.37 19.64
C HIS A 309 -7.44 -32.64 19.94
N ILE A 310 -8.58 -32.81 19.26
CA ILE A 310 -9.45 -33.99 19.42
C ILE A 310 -8.72 -35.27 18.98
N LEU A 311 -8.03 -35.21 17.85
CA LEU A 311 -7.26 -36.32 17.27
C LEU A 311 -5.93 -36.58 17.99
N LYS A 312 -5.60 -35.79 19.01
CA LYS A 312 -4.35 -35.85 19.78
C LYS A 312 -3.10 -35.75 18.90
N LEU A 313 -3.18 -35.01 17.80
CA LEU A 313 -2.07 -34.70 16.89
C LEU A 313 -1.28 -33.48 17.39
N ASN A 314 -0.05 -33.35 16.91
CA ASN A 314 0.77 -32.17 17.20
C ASN A 314 0.18 -30.92 16.56
N LYS A 315 -0.40 -30.04 17.40
CA LYS A 315 -1.10 -28.84 16.97
C LYS A 315 -0.20 -27.89 16.19
N VAL A 316 1.07 -27.76 16.62
CA VAL A 316 2.02 -26.83 16.00
C VAL A 316 2.37 -27.31 14.60
N ILE A 317 2.67 -28.60 14.44
CA ILE A 317 2.97 -29.19 13.11
C ILE A 317 1.75 -29.12 12.22
N THR A 318 0.55 -29.47 12.74
CA THR A 318 -0.71 -29.39 11.98
C THR A 318 -1.00 -27.99 11.50
N LEU A 319 -0.85 -26.96 12.35
CA LEU A 319 -1.08 -25.58 11.96
C LEU A 319 -0.08 -25.08 10.90
N VAL A 320 1.19 -25.45 11.03
CA VAL A 320 2.20 -25.10 10.03
C VAL A 320 1.89 -25.77 8.69
N ALA A 321 1.51 -27.07 8.71
CA ALA A 321 1.14 -27.78 7.48
C ALA A 321 -0.18 -27.28 6.88
N ALA A 322 -1.15 -26.82 7.68
CA ALA A 322 -2.40 -26.24 7.19
C ALA A 322 -2.21 -24.90 6.43
N ASN A 323 -1.07 -24.23 6.63
CA ASN A 323 -0.71 -23.03 5.87
C ASN A 323 -0.18 -23.32 4.46
N ILE A 324 -0.39 -24.51 3.90
CA ILE A 324 -0.04 -24.80 2.50
C ILE A 324 -0.78 -23.90 1.51
N SER A 325 -1.94 -23.35 1.89
CA SER A 325 -2.71 -22.39 1.10
C SER A 325 -2.05 -20.99 1.07
N LEU A 326 -0.76 -20.95 0.75
CA LEU A 326 -0.06 -19.69 0.46
C LEU A 326 -0.63 -19.05 -0.80
N PRO A 327 -0.72 -17.70 -0.88
CA PRO A 327 -1.32 -17.01 -2.01
C PRO A 327 -0.88 -17.51 -3.39
N PRO A 328 0.40 -17.81 -3.67
CA PRO A 328 0.82 -18.37 -4.96
C PRO A 328 0.28 -19.77 -5.24
N LEU A 329 -0.03 -20.56 -4.21
CA LEU A 329 -0.50 -21.95 -4.36
C LEU A 329 -2.03 -22.05 -4.42
N ILE A 330 -2.76 -21.01 -3.97
CA ILE A 330 -4.23 -20.99 -3.98
C ILE A 330 -4.82 -21.31 -5.35
N PRO A 331 -4.37 -20.69 -6.48
CA PRO A 331 -4.93 -21.02 -7.80
C PRO A 331 -4.78 -22.49 -8.17
N PHE A 332 -3.64 -23.11 -7.82
CA PHE A 332 -3.37 -24.53 -8.10
C PHE A 332 -4.25 -25.44 -7.21
N ILE A 333 -4.46 -25.07 -5.95
CA ILE A 333 -5.32 -25.81 -5.02
C ILE A 333 -6.77 -25.75 -5.50
N ILE A 334 -7.27 -24.56 -5.88
CA ILE A 334 -8.63 -24.37 -6.38
C ILE A 334 -8.81 -25.16 -7.68
N PHE A 335 -7.88 -25.01 -8.63
CA PHE A 335 -7.94 -25.72 -9.89
C PHE A 335 -7.86 -27.24 -9.71
N GLY A 336 -6.96 -27.75 -8.87
CA GLY A 336 -6.83 -29.15 -8.55
C GLY A 336 -8.11 -29.73 -7.92
N GLY A 337 -8.72 -29.02 -6.98
CA GLY A 337 -10.02 -29.38 -6.40
C GLY A 337 -11.12 -29.42 -7.46
N TYR A 338 -11.29 -28.35 -8.22
CA TYR A 338 -12.29 -28.26 -9.28
C TYR A 338 -12.11 -29.36 -10.36
N TRP A 339 -10.88 -29.54 -10.87
CA TRP A 339 -10.56 -30.56 -11.87
C TRP A 339 -10.88 -31.99 -11.36
N THR A 340 -10.51 -32.27 -10.11
CA THR A 340 -10.84 -33.55 -9.48
C THR A 340 -12.34 -33.77 -9.39
N GLY A 341 -13.10 -32.75 -9.01
CA GLY A 341 -14.57 -32.81 -8.95
C GLY A 341 -15.21 -33.03 -10.30
N CYS A 342 -14.75 -32.35 -11.34
CA CYS A 342 -15.21 -32.56 -12.72
C CYS A 342 -15.01 -34.00 -13.17
N LYS A 343 -13.82 -34.57 -12.92
CA LYS A 343 -13.49 -35.94 -13.28
C LYS A 343 -14.34 -36.97 -12.54
N LEU A 344 -14.59 -36.76 -11.25
CA LEU A 344 -15.41 -37.67 -10.43
C LEU A 344 -16.88 -37.64 -10.80
N LEU A 345 -17.40 -36.47 -11.18
CA LEU A 345 -18.81 -36.28 -11.55
C LEU A 345 -19.06 -36.45 -13.05
N GLY A 346 -18.04 -36.82 -13.85
CA GLY A 346 -18.15 -37.03 -15.30
C GLY A 346 -18.49 -35.75 -16.06
N GLN A 347 -18.14 -34.57 -15.53
CA GLN A 347 -18.46 -33.27 -16.11
C GLN A 347 -17.27 -32.69 -16.87
N PRO A 348 -17.48 -31.93 -17.95
CA PRO A 348 -16.40 -31.27 -18.67
C PRO A 348 -15.77 -30.15 -17.78
N VAL A 349 -14.44 -29.97 -17.90
CA VAL A 349 -13.73 -28.88 -17.23
C VAL A 349 -13.95 -27.59 -18.02
N ILE A 350 -14.63 -26.63 -17.44
CA ILE A 350 -14.86 -25.29 -18.02
C ILE A 350 -13.70 -24.38 -17.63
N ILE A 351 -12.88 -23.99 -18.62
CA ILE A 351 -11.70 -23.10 -18.38
C ILE A 351 -11.99 -21.66 -18.84
N SER A 352 -13.03 -21.44 -19.68
CA SER A 352 -13.36 -20.13 -20.23
C SER A 352 -14.41 -19.40 -19.41
N PHE A 353 -14.10 -18.18 -18.98
CA PHE A 353 -15.06 -17.28 -18.29
C PHE A 353 -16.30 -16.94 -19.15
N GLN A 354 -16.19 -17.02 -20.47
CA GLN A 354 -17.32 -16.75 -21.40
C GLN A 354 -18.40 -17.83 -21.37
N GLN A 355 -18.13 -18.99 -20.78
CA GLN A 355 -19.04 -20.13 -20.69
C GLN A 355 -19.70 -20.25 -19.32
N ILE A 356 -19.41 -19.34 -18.39
CA ILE A 356 -19.98 -19.34 -17.04
C ILE A 356 -21.29 -18.54 -17.07
N ASP A 357 -22.41 -19.24 -17.03
CA ASP A 357 -23.74 -18.65 -16.79
C ASP A 357 -24.09 -18.75 -15.30
N MET A 358 -24.97 -17.87 -14.81
CA MET A 358 -25.42 -17.85 -13.40
C MET A 358 -26.03 -19.20 -12.96
N THR A 359 -26.63 -19.95 -13.87
CA THR A 359 -27.15 -21.30 -13.62
C THR A 359 -26.06 -22.35 -13.44
N SER A 360 -24.86 -22.12 -13.99
CA SER A 360 -23.72 -23.05 -13.93
C SER A 360 -22.93 -22.90 -12.63
N ILE A 361 -23.02 -21.76 -11.92
CA ILE A 361 -22.23 -21.45 -10.71
C ILE A 361 -22.49 -22.49 -9.61
N GLY A 362 -23.76 -22.89 -9.41
CA GLY A 362 -24.11 -23.91 -8.42
C GLY A 362 -23.43 -25.24 -8.68
N GLY A 363 -23.40 -25.69 -9.95
CA GLY A 363 -22.74 -26.91 -10.38
C GLY A 363 -21.23 -26.85 -10.17
N ILE A 364 -20.59 -25.74 -10.58
CA ILE A 364 -19.15 -25.50 -10.41
C ILE A 364 -18.75 -25.52 -8.91
N LEU A 365 -19.59 -24.93 -8.05
CA LEU A 365 -19.35 -24.91 -6.61
C LEU A 365 -19.43 -26.33 -6.01
N VAL A 366 -20.42 -27.12 -6.41
CA VAL A 366 -20.55 -28.53 -5.97
C VAL A 366 -19.34 -29.36 -6.43
N GLN A 367 -18.94 -29.24 -7.70
CA GLN A 367 -17.74 -29.90 -8.23
C GLN A 367 -16.49 -29.52 -7.44
N TYR A 368 -16.33 -28.23 -7.15
CA TYR A 368 -15.20 -27.73 -6.37
C TYR A 368 -15.20 -28.25 -4.93
N ILE A 369 -16.31 -28.25 -4.23
CA ILE A 369 -16.40 -28.72 -2.84
C ILE A 369 -16.08 -30.24 -2.76
N PHE A 370 -16.79 -31.07 -3.54
CA PHE A 370 -16.54 -32.50 -3.54
C PHE A 370 -15.14 -32.85 -4.01
N GLY A 371 -14.69 -32.20 -5.08
CA GLY A 371 -13.36 -32.43 -5.61
C GLY A 371 -12.25 -32.00 -4.64
N SER A 372 -12.42 -30.90 -3.91
CA SER A 372 -11.43 -30.44 -2.92
C SER A 372 -11.29 -31.42 -1.76
N ILE A 373 -12.36 -32.09 -1.34
CA ILE A 373 -12.29 -33.10 -0.29
C ILE A 373 -11.42 -34.28 -0.77
N ILE A 374 -11.71 -34.83 -1.96
CA ILE A 374 -10.99 -35.96 -2.50
C ILE A 374 -9.54 -35.58 -2.84
N PHE A 375 -9.33 -34.44 -3.48
CA PHE A 375 -8.00 -33.90 -3.77
C PHE A 375 -7.18 -33.69 -2.48
N GLY A 376 -7.81 -33.14 -1.44
CA GLY A 376 -7.21 -32.96 -0.13
C GLY A 376 -6.82 -34.28 0.56
N ILE A 377 -7.66 -35.31 0.46
CA ILE A 377 -7.34 -36.65 0.97
C ILE A 377 -6.13 -37.24 0.23
N VAL A 378 -6.13 -37.19 -1.11
CA VAL A 378 -5.02 -37.70 -1.92
C VAL A 378 -3.72 -36.99 -1.57
N LEU A 379 -3.76 -35.67 -1.50
CA LEU A 379 -2.58 -34.87 -1.16
C LEU A 379 -2.10 -35.13 0.29
N ALA A 380 -3.02 -35.28 1.22
CA ALA A 380 -2.72 -35.62 2.62
C ALA A 380 -2.03 -36.98 2.75
N VAL A 381 -2.53 -38.00 2.05
CA VAL A 381 -1.93 -39.35 2.03
C VAL A 381 -0.54 -39.31 1.39
N LEU A 382 -0.39 -38.60 0.29
CA LEU A 382 0.90 -38.43 -0.38
C LEU A 382 1.92 -37.75 0.54
N CYS A 383 1.52 -36.64 1.19
CA CYS A 383 2.38 -35.94 2.16
C CYS A 383 2.69 -36.80 3.39
N TRP A 384 1.73 -37.60 3.85
CA TRP A 384 1.95 -38.56 4.94
C TRP A 384 3.00 -39.60 4.57
N VAL A 385 2.88 -40.26 3.41
CA VAL A 385 3.85 -41.25 2.91
C VAL A 385 5.24 -40.64 2.77
N VAL A 386 5.35 -39.48 2.10
CA VAL A 386 6.64 -38.79 1.93
C VAL A 386 7.24 -38.42 3.28
N SER A 387 6.44 -37.90 4.20
CA SER A 387 6.90 -37.56 5.55
C SER A 387 7.38 -38.80 6.32
N MET A 388 6.67 -39.91 6.23
CA MET A 388 7.08 -41.19 6.86
C MET A 388 8.43 -41.66 6.31
N LEU A 389 8.62 -41.65 5.00
CA LEU A 389 9.87 -42.04 4.37
C LEU A 389 11.03 -41.14 4.81
N LEU A 390 10.83 -39.83 4.78
CA LEU A 390 11.86 -38.87 5.22
C LEU A 390 12.19 -39.05 6.71
N LEU A 391 11.18 -39.19 7.57
CA LEU A 391 11.40 -39.40 9.00
C LEU A 391 12.09 -40.73 9.31
N SER A 392 11.83 -41.80 8.55
CA SER A 392 12.49 -43.08 8.73
C SER A 392 13.98 -43.05 8.38
N VAL A 393 14.35 -42.19 7.40
CA VAL A 393 15.74 -42.02 6.93
C VAL A 393 16.52 -41.06 7.85
N PHE A 394 15.94 -39.93 8.18
CA PHE A 394 16.66 -38.83 8.84
C PHE A 394 16.48 -38.78 10.36
N ARG A 395 15.50 -39.49 10.90
CA ARG A 395 15.20 -39.49 12.32
C ARG A 395 15.39 -40.91 12.90
N ARG A 396 16.38 -41.08 13.78
CA ARG A 396 16.47 -42.30 14.63
C ARG A 396 15.44 -42.17 15.73
N PRO A 397 14.49 -43.10 15.90
CA PRO A 397 13.56 -43.07 17.01
C PRO A 397 14.34 -43.10 18.33
N SER A 398 14.13 -42.10 19.17
CA SER A 398 14.55 -42.22 20.57
C SER A 398 13.73 -43.37 21.18
N ASN A 399 14.40 -44.44 21.66
CA ASN A 399 13.74 -45.53 22.40
C ASN A 399 12.90 -44.90 23.52
N PRO A 400 11.62 -45.24 23.63
CA PRO A 400 10.86 -44.90 24.84
C PRO A 400 11.45 -45.66 26.03
N GLN A 401 12.01 -44.90 27.00
CA GLN A 401 12.21 -45.43 28.36
C GLN A 401 10.88 -45.57 29.03
#